data_05a4a85219ad29a815ea7c43716207b2
#
_entry.id   05a4a85219ad29a815ea7c43716207b2
#
_cell.length_a   1.000
_cell.length_b   1.000
_cell.length_c   1.000
_cell.angle_alpha   90.00
_cell.angle_beta   90.00
_cell.angle_gamma   90.00
#
_symmetry.space_group_name_H-M   'P 1'
#
loop_
_entity.id
_entity.type
_entity.pdbx_description
1 polymer ?
#
loop_
_entity_poly.entity_id
_entity_poly.type
_entity_poly.pdbx_seq_one_letter_code
_entity_poly.pdbx_strand_id
1 'polypeptide(L)'
;MTEGGREDGDVVGVGLKQHFVLVHGIGGGSWCWYKIRCLMENSGYKVSCINLKSAGIDQSDADSLLFFDDYNKPLMDFMSSLPENEQVILVGHSAGGLSITQACHKFANKIRLAVYVAATMLKSGYLTEQDLKDGVPDLSEYGDVYELGFGLGRDKPPTSALVKREFQRKILYPLSPQELSYVALELHADSTLAEMLLRPGPLVALTSAQFREEGDEGVEKVPRVYIRTKQDKVVKAEQQEAMIKKWPPSTVYELDTDHSPFFSSPFLLFGLLLKAAALDV
;
A
#
# COMPACT_ATOMS: atom_id res chain seq x y z
N MET A 1 5.09 37.65 -55.84
CA MET A 1 4.01 37.03 -55.09
C MET A 1 4.44 35.62 -54.84
N THR A 2 4.95 35.33 -53.68
CA THR A 2 5.32 34.00 -53.22
C THR A 2 4.68 33.83 -51.84
N GLU A 3 3.62 33.03 -51.79
CA GLU A 3 2.92 32.67 -50.57
C GLU A 3 3.83 31.80 -49.72
N GLY A 4 4.12 32.27 -48.53
CA GLY A 4 4.79 31.50 -47.49
C GLY A 4 3.81 30.54 -46.81
N GLY A 5 3.96 29.24 -47.04
CA GLY A 5 3.29 28.19 -46.25
C GLY A 5 3.72 28.30 -44.79
N ARG A 6 2.75 28.43 -43.89
CA ARG A 6 2.95 28.15 -42.44
C ARG A 6 2.98 26.66 -42.28
N GLU A 7 4.12 26.16 -41.85
CA GLU A 7 4.18 24.78 -41.27
C GLU A 7 3.40 24.80 -39.97
N ASP A 8 2.32 24.05 -39.91
CA ASP A 8 1.64 23.68 -38.68
C ASP A 8 2.61 22.83 -37.87
N GLY A 9 3.14 23.41 -36.79
CA GLY A 9 3.92 22.69 -35.82
C GLY A 9 3.05 21.61 -35.17
N ASP A 10 3.38 20.37 -35.41
CA ASP A 10 2.84 19.23 -34.71
C ASP A 10 2.90 19.50 -33.20
N VAL A 11 1.75 19.76 -32.59
CA VAL A 11 1.58 19.70 -31.13
C VAL A 11 1.78 18.26 -30.76
N VAL A 12 2.99 17.91 -30.32
CA VAL A 12 3.30 16.63 -29.72
C VAL A 12 2.28 16.45 -28.60
N GLY A 13 1.33 15.58 -28.81
CA GLY A 13 0.30 15.25 -27.86
C GLY A 13 0.98 14.85 -26.55
N VAL A 14 0.80 15.64 -25.50
CA VAL A 14 1.22 15.28 -24.15
C VAL A 14 0.43 14.02 -23.80
N GLY A 15 1.04 12.86 -24.01
CA GLY A 15 0.45 11.58 -23.65
C GLY A 15 -0.05 11.67 -22.20
N LEU A 16 -1.30 11.29 -21.96
CA LEU A 16 -1.92 11.29 -20.64
C LEU A 16 -0.97 10.56 -19.69
N LYS A 17 -0.39 11.29 -18.74
CA LYS A 17 0.50 10.69 -17.75
C LYS A 17 -0.28 9.70 -16.91
N GLN A 18 0.35 8.56 -16.58
CA GLN A 18 -0.26 7.46 -15.86
C GLN A 18 -0.85 7.89 -14.52
N HIS A 19 -1.91 7.21 -14.11
CA HIS A 19 -2.60 7.45 -12.85
C HIS A 19 -2.16 6.42 -11.80
N PHE A 20 -1.54 6.88 -10.73
CA PHE A 20 -1.19 6.07 -9.57
C PHE A 20 -2.29 6.13 -8.52
N VAL A 21 -2.67 4.97 -7.99
CA VAL A 21 -3.61 4.83 -6.88
C VAL A 21 -2.88 4.18 -5.71
N LEU A 22 -2.69 4.95 -4.62
CA LEU A 22 -1.85 4.57 -3.49
C LEU A 22 -2.73 4.14 -2.31
N VAL A 23 -2.49 2.92 -1.79
CA VAL A 23 -3.26 2.29 -0.72
C VAL A 23 -2.34 1.99 0.47
N HIS A 24 -2.69 2.53 1.62
CA HIS A 24 -1.93 2.41 2.86
C HIS A 24 -2.09 1.05 3.55
N GLY A 25 -1.24 0.76 4.54
CA GLY A 25 -1.31 -0.40 5.43
C GLY A 25 -2.30 -0.22 6.59
N ILE A 26 -2.36 -1.25 7.45
CA ILE A 26 -3.24 -1.24 8.64
C ILE A 26 -3.00 0.01 9.51
N GLY A 27 -4.08 0.63 9.96
CA GLY A 27 -4.05 1.79 10.85
C GLY A 27 -3.52 3.09 10.25
N GLY A 28 -2.98 3.05 9.02
CA GLY A 28 -2.44 4.20 8.31
C GLY A 28 -3.52 5.14 7.76
N GLY A 29 -3.24 5.74 6.61
CA GLY A 29 -4.15 6.64 5.90
C GLY A 29 -3.48 7.21 4.67
N SER A 30 -4.23 7.94 3.85
CA SER A 30 -3.68 8.63 2.68
C SER A 30 -2.52 9.57 3.02
N TRP A 31 -2.46 10.04 4.25
CA TRP A 31 -1.40 10.90 4.77
C TRP A 31 -0.01 10.30 4.69
N CYS A 32 0.16 8.98 4.80
CA CYS A 32 1.48 8.36 4.75
C CYS A 32 2.18 8.55 3.39
N TRP A 33 1.40 8.76 2.33
CA TRP A 33 1.89 8.94 0.97
C TRP A 33 2.25 10.38 0.59
N TYR A 34 2.18 11.36 1.50
CA TYR A 34 2.24 12.78 1.15
C TYR A 34 3.51 13.17 0.37
N LYS A 35 4.69 12.61 0.72
CA LYS A 35 5.95 12.88 0.00
C LYS A 35 5.92 12.26 -1.40
N ILE A 36 5.48 11.01 -1.50
CA ILE A 36 5.39 10.29 -2.78
C ILE A 36 4.38 11.00 -3.69
N ARG A 37 3.22 11.39 -3.15
CA ARG A 37 2.22 12.16 -3.86
C ARG A 37 2.79 13.47 -4.41
N CYS A 38 3.48 14.24 -3.57
CA CYS A 38 4.10 15.52 -3.98
C CYS A 38 5.13 15.30 -5.10
N LEU A 39 6.02 14.30 -4.98
CA LEU A 39 7.02 13.98 -6.01
C LEU A 39 6.37 13.57 -7.33
N MET A 40 5.33 12.74 -7.30
CA MET A 40 4.60 12.28 -8.48
C MET A 40 3.84 13.41 -9.15
N GLU A 41 3.07 14.22 -8.40
CA GLU A 41 2.30 15.35 -8.94
C GLU A 41 3.22 16.40 -9.56
N ASN A 42 4.35 16.74 -8.92
CA ASN A 42 5.37 17.62 -9.47
C ASN A 42 6.03 17.07 -10.75
N SER A 43 6.05 15.76 -10.92
CA SER A 43 6.49 15.08 -12.13
C SER A 43 5.36 14.91 -13.16
N GLY A 44 4.16 15.43 -12.84
CA GLY A 44 2.98 15.52 -13.72
C GLY A 44 2.18 14.22 -13.80
N TYR A 45 2.35 13.27 -12.88
CA TYR A 45 1.49 12.09 -12.78
C TYR A 45 0.18 12.44 -12.09
N LYS A 46 -0.91 11.74 -12.46
CA LYS A 46 -2.16 11.76 -11.69
C LYS A 46 -2.02 10.84 -10.49
N VAL A 47 -2.42 11.29 -9.29
CA VAL A 47 -2.28 10.52 -8.05
C VAL A 47 -3.56 10.56 -7.25
N SER A 48 -4.03 9.40 -6.82
CA SER A 48 -5.11 9.24 -5.85
C SER A 48 -4.61 8.45 -4.65
N CYS A 49 -4.80 8.98 -3.44
CA CYS A 49 -4.46 8.29 -2.20
C CYS A 49 -5.76 7.91 -1.51
N ILE A 50 -5.98 6.63 -1.28
CA ILE A 50 -7.23 6.10 -0.72
C ILE A 50 -7.12 6.04 0.81
N ASN A 51 -8.16 6.50 1.52
CA ASN A 51 -8.36 6.16 2.92
C ASN A 51 -9.32 4.96 2.97
N LEU A 52 -8.87 3.85 3.53
CA LEU A 52 -9.72 2.69 3.79
C LEU A 52 -10.61 2.96 5.01
N LYS A 53 -11.58 2.10 5.29
CA LYS A 53 -12.44 2.24 6.45
C LYS A 53 -11.64 2.24 7.76
N SER A 54 -12.10 2.97 8.77
CA SER A 54 -11.43 3.20 10.06
C SER A 54 -10.02 3.80 9.99
N ALA A 55 -9.61 4.37 8.87
CA ALA A 55 -8.25 4.82 8.62
C ALA A 55 -8.21 6.24 8.05
N GLY A 56 -7.12 6.97 8.33
CA GLY A 56 -6.97 8.36 7.89
C GLY A 56 -8.12 9.24 8.37
N ILE A 57 -8.88 9.82 7.43
CA ILE A 57 -10.03 10.70 7.72
C ILE A 57 -11.35 9.94 7.90
N ASP A 58 -11.41 8.64 7.59
CA ASP A 58 -12.62 7.84 7.79
C ASP A 58 -12.88 7.64 9.29
N GLN A 59 -14.09 7.93 9.75
CA GLN A 59 -14.48 7.92 11.16
C GLN A 59 -15.11 6.61 11.62
N SER A 60 -15.13 5.57 10.77
CA SER A 60 -15.65 4.25 11.17
C SER A 60 -14.85 3.69 12.33
N ASP A 61 -15.52 2.99 13.23
CA ASP A 61 -14.90 2.29 14.34
C ASP A 61 -14.27 0.98 13.84
N ALA A 62 -12.99 0.77 14.11
CA ALA A 62 -12.25 -0.43 13.72
C ALA A 62 -12.84 -1.71 14.36
N ASP A 63 -13.37 -1.60 15.57
CA ASP A 63 -13.98 -2.72 16.27
C ASP A 63 -15.32 -3.17 15.66
N SER A 64 -15.98 -2.32 14.88
CA SER A 64 -17.21 -2.63 14.18
C SER A 64 -17.02 -3.29 12.80
N LEU A 65 -15.81 -3.27 12.26
CA LEU A 65 -15.48 -3.82 10.95
C LEU A 65 -15.10 -5.30 11.06
N LEU A 66 -15.98 -6.16 10.61
CA LEU A 66 -15.81 -7.63 10.73
C LEU A 66 -15.50 -8.31 9.38
N PHE A 67 -15.76 -7.64 8.26
CA PHE A 67 -15.56 -8.19 6.92
C PHE A 67 -14.60 -7.35 6.11
N PHE A 68 -13.74 -8.02 5.33
CA PHE A 68 -12.76 -7.35 4.48
C PHE A 68 -13.41 -6.48 3.40
N ASP A 69 -14.54 -6.92 2.85
CA ASP A 69 -15.29 -6.15 1.84
C ASP A 69 -15.73 -4.78 2.37
N ASP A 70 -16.15 -4.71 3.64
CA ASP A 70 -16.52 -3.43 4.27
C ASP A 70 -15.30 -2.54 4.47
N TYR A 71 -14.19 -3.12 4.96
CA TYR A 71 -12.93 -2.41 5.15
C TYR A 71 -12.40 -1.83 3.83
N ASN A 72 -12.42 -2.63 2.77
CA ASN A 72 -11.85 -2.26 1.46
C ASN A 72 -12.83 -1.52 0.54
N LYS A 73 -14.07 -1.31 0.98
CA LYS A 73 -15.12 -0.65 0.19
C LYS A 73 -14.68 0.67 -0.45
N PRO A 74 -13.95 1.60 0.23
CA PRO A 74 -13.52 2.84 -0.41
C PRO A 74 -12.65 2.64 -1.66
N LEU A 75 -11.75 1.63 -1.67
CA LEU A 75 -10.98 1.30 -2.86
C LEU A 75 -11.87 0.70 -3.95
N MET A 76 -12.80 -0.18 -3.60
CA MET A 76 -13.71 -0.81 -4.56
C MET A 76 -14.62 0.23 -5.22
N ASP A 77 -15.19 1.16 -4.44
CA ASP A 77 -16.00 2.25 -4.95
C ASP A 77 -15.20 3.16 -5.89
N PHE A 78 -13.96 3.50 -5.51
CA PHE A 78 -13.05 4.28 -6.35
C PHE A 78 -12.78 3.58 -7.69
N MET A 79 -12.39 2.31 -7.67
CA MET A 79 -12.11 1.53 -8.89
C MET A 79 -13.33 1.38 -9.78
N SER A 80 -14.50 1.19 -9.17
CA SER A 80 -15.77 1.15 -9.91
C SER A 80 -16.09 2.46 -10.62
N SER A 81 -15.74 3.61 -10.00
CA SER A 81 -16.00 4.94 -10.55
C SER A 81 -15.06 5.36 -11.68
N LEU A 82 -13.96 4.64 -11.89
CA LEU A 82 -13.04 4.93 -12.99
C LEU A 82 -13.72 4.69 -14.35
N PRO A 83 -13.46 5.56 -15.35
CA PRO A 83 -13.88 5.32 -16.73
C PRO A 83 -13.41 3.95 -17.25
N GLU A 84 -14.20 3.32 -18.14
CA GLU A 84 -13.88 1.98 -18.66
C GLU A 84 -12.55 1.91 -19.43
N ASN A 85 -12.12 3.01 -20.01
CA ASN A 85 -10.86 3.13 -20.77
C ASN A 85 -9.69 3.66 -19.91
N GLU A 86 -9.88 3.92 -18.62
CA GLU A 86 -8.80 4.37 -17.74
C GLU A 86 -8.17 3.17 -17.05
N GLN A 87 -6.86 3.01 -17.24
CA GLN A 87 -6.05 2.03 -16.50
C GLN A 87 -5.16 2.74 -15.48
N VAL A 88 -5.08 2.16 -14.29
CA VAL A 88 -4.29 2.71 -13.18
C VAL A 88 -3.12 1.80 -12.81
N ILE A 89 -2.13 2.38 -12.14
CA ILE A 89 -1.10 1.64 -11.41
C ILE A 89 -1.52 1.64 -9.94
N LEU A 90 -1.89 0.46 -9.42
CA LEU A 90 -2.20 0.29 -8.01
C LEU A 90 -0.91 0.08 -7.21
N VAL A 91 -0.76 0.80 -6.09
CA VAL A 91 0.37 0.63 -5.17
C VAL A 91 -0.20 0.33 -3.79
N GLY A 92 0.11 -0.84 -3.24
CA GLY A 92 -0.30 -1.25 -1.90
C GLY A 92 0.89 -1.39 -0.97
N HIS A 93 0.79 -0.80 0.22
CA HIS A 93 1.78 -0.93 1.28
C HIS A 93 1.27 -1.85 2.38
N SER A 94 2.12 -2.77 2.90
CA SER A 94 1.78 -3.62 4.05
C SER A 94 0.45 -4.37 3.82
N ALA A 95 -0.49 -4.32 4.76
CA ALA A 95 -1.83 -4.90 4.61
C ALA A 95 -2.62 -4.33 3.40
N GLY A 96 -2.26 -3.15 2.88
CA GLY A 96 -2.81 -2.60 1.64
C GLY A 96 -2.56 -3.48 0.41
N GLY A 97 -1.62 -4.42 0.49
CA GLY A 97 -1.43 -5.45 -0.52
C GLY A 97 -2.64 -6.35 -0.71
N LEU A 98 -3.34 -6.72 0.37
CA LEU A 98 -4.61 -7.46 0.29
C LEU A 98 -5.69 -6.62 -0.44
N SER A 99 -5.72 -5.32 -0.14
CA SER A 99 -6.68 -4.40 -0.76
C SER A 99 -6.50 -4.32 -2.27
N ILE A 100 -5.26 -4.16 -2.74
CA ILE A 100 -5.00 -4.12 -4.19
C ILE A 100 -5.15 -5.50 -4.83
N THR A 101 -4.88 -6.61 -4.11
CA THR A 101 -5.14 -7.97 -4.61
C THR A 101 -6.62 -8.16 -4.88
N GLN A 102 -7.51 -7.77 -3.97
CA GLN A 102 -8.97 -7.84 -4.21
C GLN A 102 -9.38 -6.98 -5.42
N ALA A 103 -8.77 -5.79 -5.58
CA ALA A 103 -9.04 -4.98 -6.76
C ALA A 103 -8.57 -5.67 -8.06
N CYS A 104 -7.43 -6.38 -8.05
CA CYS A 104 -6.98 -7.16 -9.19
C CYS A 104 -7.97 -8.27 -9.58
N HIS A 105 -8.62 -8.92 -8.60
CA HIS A 105 -9.69 -9.88 -8.88
C HIS A 105 -10.92 -9.25 -9.55
N LYS A 106 -11.35 -8.08 -9.05
CA LYS A 106 -12.62 -7.45 -9.48
C LYS A 106 -12.48 -6.52 -10.68
N PHE A 107 -11.32 -5.92 -10.90
CA PHE A 107 -11.10 -4.84 -11.88
C PHE A 107 -9.83 -5.03 -12.72
N ALA A 108 -9.47 -6.27 -13.07
CA ALA A 108 -8.24 -6.59 -13.80
C ALA A 108 -8.05 -5.73 -15.07
N ASN A 109 -9.12 -5.46 -15.81
CA ASN A 109 -9.13 -4.66 -17.03
C ASN A 109 -8.82 -3.16 -16.79
N LYS A 110 -9.05 -2.65 -15.58
CA LYS A 110 -8.75 -1.26 -15.16
C LYS A 110 -7.37 -1.11 -14.51
N ILE A 111 -6.60 -2.20 -14.41
CA ILE A 111 -5.29 -2.19 -13.73
C ILE A 111 -4.21 -2.55 -14.72
N ARG A 112 -3.33 -1.59 -15.01
CA ARG A 112 -2.15 -1.80 -15.85
C ARG A 112 -1.06 -2.55 -15.09
N LEU A 113 -0.88 -2.25 -13.80
CA LEU A 113 0.18 -2.80 -12.95
C LEU A 113 -0.22 -2.74 -11.49
N ALA A 114 0.08 -3.78 -10.71
CA ALA A 114 -0.02 -3.79 -9.26
C ALA A 114 1.39 -3.80 -8.64
N VAL A 115 1.68 -2.84 -7.75
CA VAL A 115 2.97 -2.71 -7.06
C VAL A 115 2.78 -2.95 -5.56
N TYR A 116 3.46 -3.95 -5.04
CA TYR A 116 3.44 -4.34 -3.63
C TYR A 116 4.69 -3.79 -2.93
N VAL A 117 4.53 -2.89 -1.97
CA VAL A 117 5.63 -2.26 -1.23
C VAL A 117 5.64 -2.79 0.20
N ALA A 118 6.61 -3.64 0.54
CA ALA A 118 6.65 -4.30 1.86
C ALA A 118 5.29 -4.89 2.25
N ALA A 119 4.58 -5.51 1.31
CA ALA A 119 3.14 -5.72 1.39
C ALA A 119 2.76 -7.21 1.42
N THR A 120 1.61 -7.50 2.01
CA THR A 120 0.99 -8.82 1.95
C THR A 120 0.53 -9.10 0.52
N MET A 121 1.24 -10.02 -0.16
CA MET A 121 0.95 -10.42 -1.54
C MET A 121 0.52 -11.90 -1.56
N LEU A 122 -0.76 -12.13 -1.34
CA LEU A 122 -1.38 -13.44 -1.32
C LEU A 122 -2.54 -13.48 -2.35
N LYS A 123 -2.40 -14.30 -3.39
CA LYS A 123 -3.37 -14.38 -4.50
C LYS A 123 -4.81 -14.56 -4.02
N SER A 124 -5.02 -15.46 -3.07
CA SER A 124 -6.36 -15.82 -2.58
C SER A 124 -6.63 -15.30 -1.16
N GLY A 125 -5.80 -14.39 -0.63
CA GLY A 125 -5.89 -13.92 0.74
C GLY A 125 -5.51 -15.01 1.74
N TYR A 126 -6.14 -15.01 2.90
CA TYR A 126 -5.85 -15.94 3.99
C TYR A 126 -6.73 -17.20 3.94
N LEU A 127 -6.37 -18.16 3.09
CA LEU A 127 -7.11 -19.42 2.95
C LEU A 127 -6.61 -20.53 3.88
N THR A 128 -5.33 -20.50 4.25
CA THR A 128 -4.65 -21.53 5.03
C THR A 128 -3.91 -20.93 6.22
N GLU A 129 -3.59 -21.76 7.21
CA GLU A 129 -2.71 -21.34 8.32
C GLU A 129 -1.35 -20.86 7.83
N GLN A 130 -0.84 -21.39 6.71
CA GLN A 130 0.42 -20.95 6.13
C GLN A 130 0.28 -19.55 5.55
N ASP A 131 -0.86 -19.19 4.94
CA ASP A 131 -1.13 -17.82 4.48
C ASP A 131 -1.09 -16.81 5.63
N LEU A 132 -1.66 -17.18 6.78
CA LEU A 132 -1.59 -16.36 7.98
C LEU A 132 -0.14 -16.19 8.47
N LYS A 133 0.65 -17.25 8.51
CA LYS A 133 2.08 -17.17 8.90
C LYS A 133 2.89 -16.30 7.93
N ASP A 134 2.63 -16.42 6.63
CA ASP A 134 3.36 -15.68 5.60
C ASP A 134 2.94 -14.21 5.55
N GLY A 135 1.68 -13.89 5.80
CA GLY A 135 1.13 -12.56 5.54
C GLY A 135 0.80 -11.72 6.78
N VAL A 136 0.66 -12.33 7.97
CA VAL A 136 0.41 -11.60 9.22
C VAL A 136 1.73 -11.33 9.93
N PRO A 137 2.05 -10.08 10.30
CA PRO A 137 3.25 -9.76 11.05
C PRO A 137 3.30 -10.46 12.42
N ASP A 138 4.44 -11.03 12.77
CA ASP A 138 4.73 -11.54 14.10
C ASP A 138 5.70 -10.60 14.81
N LEU A 139 5.17 -9.84 15.79
CA LEU A 139 5.91 -8.90 16.62
C LEU A 139 6.16 -9.42 18.05
N SER A 140 5.93 -10.70 18.30
CA SER A 140 6.05 -11.33 19.63
C SER A 140 7.43 -11.17 20.28
N GLU A 141 8.48 -11.03 19.46
CA GLU A 141 9.85 -10.76 19.95
C GLU A 141 9.99 -9.43 20.70
N TYR A 142 9.07 -8.49 20.48
CA TYR A 142 9.05 -7.18 21.16
C TYR A 142 8.18 -7.18 22.42
N GLY A 143 7.52 -8.28 22.76
CA GLY A 143 6.63 -8.43 23.90
C GLY A 143 5.21 -7.90 23.63
N ASP A 144 4.60 -7.28 24.65
CA ASP A 144 3.23 -6.75 24.57
C ASP A 144 3.20 -5.39 23.85
N VAL A 145 3.23 -5.45 22.51
CA VAL A 145 3.37 -4.26 21.65
C VAL A 145 2.04 -3.66 21.20
N TYR A 146 0.89 -4.31 21.46
CA TYR A 146 -0.39 -3.88 20.95
C TYR A 146 -1.33 -3.32 22.02
N GLU A 147 -2.02 -2.25 21.68
CA GLU A 147 -3.29 -1.88 22.26
C GLU A 147 -4.38 -2.63 21.48
N LEU A 148 -5.16 -3.47 22.20
CA LEU A 148 -6.16 -4.34 21.58
C LEU A 148 -7.58 -3.85 21.90
N GLY A 149 -8.43 -3.78 20.86
CA GLY A 149 -9.87 -3.56 20.99
C GLY A 149 -10.64 -4.88 21.01
N PHE A 150 -11.79 -4.88 21.66
CA PHE A 150 -12.64 -6.07 21.87
C PHE A 150 -14.11 -5.73 21.60
N GLY A 151 -14.44 -5.31 20.39
CA GLY A 151 -15.79 -4.90 19.99
C GLY A 151 -16.84 -6.00 20.10
N LEU A 152 -16.43 -7.26 20.11
CA LEU A 152 -17.32 -8.42 20.29
C LEU A 152 -17.38 -8.93 21.75
N GLY A 153 -16.73 -8.23 22.70
CA GLY A 153 -16.65 -8.62 24.09
C GLY A 153 -15.29 -9.16 24.49
N ARG A 154 -14.91 -8.97 25.76
CA ARG A 154 -13.58 -9.35 26.28
C ARG A 154 -13.32 -10.86 26.36
N ASP A 155 -14.35 -11.66 26.23
CA ASP A 155 -14.30 -13.12 26.15
C ASP A 155 -14.06 -13.63 24.73
N LYS A 156 -14.00 -12.73 23.74
CA LYS A 156 -13.74 -13.02 22.33
C LYS A 156 -12.34 -12.55 21.93
N PRO A 157 -11.80 -13.07 20.82
CA PRO A 157 -10.56 -12.55 20.24
C PRO A 157 -10.64 -11.04 19.96
N PRO A 158 -9.49 -10.34 19.98
CA PRO A 158 -9.46 -8.91 19.68
C PRO A 158 -9.95 -8.60 18.27
N THR A 159 -10.72 -7.54 18.14
CA THR A 159 -11.29 -7.08 16.87
C THR A 159 -10.46 -6.01 16.19
N SER A 160 -9.68 -5.26 16.96
CA SER A 160 -8.75 -4.26 16.43
C SER A 160 -7.43 -4.26 17.19
N ALA A 161 -6.40 -3.69 16.57
CA ALA A 161 -5.10 -3.47 17.19
C ALA A 161 -4.46 -2.17 16.73
N LEU A 162 -3.72 -1.55 17.67
CA LEU A 162 -2.81 -0.44 17.41
C LEU A 162 -1.45 -0.79 18.02
N VAL A 163 -0.36 -0.57 17.29
CA VAL A 163 0.98 -0.66 17.90
C VAL A 163 1.13 0.45 18.92
N LYS A 164 1.45 0.11 20.17
CA LYS A 164 1.65 1.07 21.26
C LYS A 164 2.69 2.10 20.88
N ARG A 165 2.45 3.36 21.26
CA ARG A 165 3.24 4.51 20.84
C ARG A 165 4.74 4.34 21.09
N GLU A 166 5.13 3.78 22.24
CA GLU A 166 6.53 3.52 22.60
C GLU A 166 7.25 2.54 21.70
N PHE A 167 6.51 1.69 20.96
CA PHE A 167 7.06 0.72 20.03
C PHE A 167 7.02 1.19 18.56
N GLN A 168 6.14 2.15 18.21
CA GLN A 168 5.93 2.54 16.82
C GLN A 168 7.22 2.95 16.13
N ARG A 169 8.01 3.82 16.75
CA ARG A 169 9.28 4.26 16.20
C ARG A 169 10.27 3.12 16.04
N LYS A 170 10.38 2.25 17.03
CA LYS A 170 11.33 1.13 17.04
C LYS A 170 11.00 0.08 15.97
N ILE A 171 9.71 -0.10 15.66
CA ILE A 171 9.22 -1.18 14.80
C ILE A 171 8.85 -0.67 13.41
N LEU A 172 8.07 0.42 13.32
CA LEU A 172 7.51 0.91 12.06
C LEU A 172 8.43 1.91 11.35
N TYR A 173 9.24 2.70 12.11
CA TYR A 173 10.00 3.83 11.62
C TYR A 173 11.47 3.85 12.10
N PRO A 174 12.17 2.71 12.23
CA PRO A 174 13.49 2.65 12.86
C PRO A 174 14.60 3.41 12.10
N LEU A 175 14.46 3.57 10.80
CA LEU A 175 15.43 4.25 9.95
C LEU A 175 15.05 5.73 9.67
N SER A 176 13.95 6.22 10.22
CA SER A 176 13.68 7.65 10.19
C SER A 176 14.78 8.39 10.98
N PRO A 177 15.47 9.39 10.38
CA PRO A 177 16.64 10.03 10.99
C PRO A 177 16.41 10.55 12.41
N GLN A 178 17.40 10.36 13.29
CA GLN A 178 17.32 10.68 14.72
C GLN A 178 18.02 11.98 15.13
N GLU A 179 18.82 12.59 14.25
CA GLU A 179 19.68 13.72 14.62
C GLU A 179 19.13 15.09 14.24
N LEU A 180 19.34 16.07 15.13
CA LEU A 180 18.96 17.47 15.03
C LEU A 180 19.85 18.25 14.02
N SER A 181 19.88 17.84 12.77
CA SER A 181 20.32 18.76 11.70
C SER A 181 19.10 19.41 11.07
N TYR A 182 19.24 20.57 10.41
CA TYR A 182 18.12 21.25 9.74
C TYR A 182 17.38 20.33 8.75
N VAL A 183 18.08 19.39 8.13
CA VAL A 183 17.50 18.35 7.26
C VAL A 183 16.81 17.25 8.07
N ALA A 184 17.30 16.92 9.27
CA ALA A 184 16.74 15.93 10.18
C ALA A 184 15.46 16.43 10.89
N LEU A 185 15.23 17.73 11.00
CA LEU A 185 14.02 18.27 11.61
C LEU A 185 12.77 17.91 10.80
N GLU A 186 12.86 17.96 9.47
CA GLU A 186 11.77 17.56 8.58
C GLU A 186 11.45 16.05 8.68
N LEU A 187 12.48 15.21 8.87
CA LEU A 187 12.34 13.75 8.94
C LEU A 187 11.88 13.26 10.33
N HIS A 188 12.18 14.02 11.41
CA HIS A 188 11.58 13.78 12.72
C HIS A 188 10.09 14.13 12.75
N ALA A 189 9.70 15.14 11.99
CA ALA A 189 8.29 15.53 11.89
C ALA A 189 7.44 14.39 11.32
N ASP A 190 7.98 13.58 10.38
CA ASP A 190 7.25 12.49 9.73
C ASP A 190 6.86 11.38 10.71
N SER A 191 7.83 10.86 11.48
CA SER A 191 7.53 9.78 12.43
C SER A 191 6.65 10.27 13.58
N THR A 192 6.85 11.50 14.05
CA THR A 192 6.00 12.11 15.08
C THR A 192 4.59 12.34 14.57
N LEU A 193 4.45 12.85 13.33
CA LEU A 193 3.13 13.02 12.71
C LEU A 193 2.45 11.66 12.51
N ALA A 194 3.20 10.66 12.07
CA ALA A 194 2.70 9.30 11.89
C ALA A 194 2.20 8.71 13.23
N GLU A 195 2.97 8.88 14.33
CA GLU A 195 2.55 8.45 15.66
C GLU A 195 1.25 9.12 16.14
N MET A 196 1.00 10.37 15.73
CA MET A 196 -0.22 11.10 16.05
C MET A 196 -1.42 10.68 15.20
N LEU A 197 -1.18 10.22 13.96
CA LEU A 197 -2.23 9.93 12.98
C LEU A 197 -2.55 8.44 12.85
N LEU A 198 -1.70 7.55 13.37
CA LEU A 198 -1.94 6.12 13.33
C LEU A 198 -3.17 5.78 14.17
N ARG A 199 -4.02 4.91 13.64
CA ARG A 199 -5.30 4.52 14.24
C ARG A 199 -5.38 3.00 14.47
N PRO A 200 -6.27 2.51 15.36
CA PRO A 200 -6.55 1.10 15.45
C PRO A 200 -6.98 0.52 14.10
N GLY A 201 -6.37 -0.59 13.71
CA GLY A 201 -6.73 -1.29 12.49
C GLY A 201 -7.63 -2.50 12.75
N PRO A 202 -8.58 -2.82 11.87
CA PRO A 202 -9.58 -3.87 12.08
C PRO A 202 -8.99 -5.26 11.80
N LEU A 203 -8.55 -5.96 12.84
CA LEU A 203 -7.91 -7.29 12.74
C LEU A 203 -8.83 -8.32 12.11
N VAL A 204 -10.09 -8.39 12.59
CA VAL A 204 -11.06 -9.38 12.11
C VAL A 204 -11.36 -9.17 10.64
N ALA A 205 -11.60 -7.94 10.22
CA ALA A 205 -11.82 -7.63 8.81
C ALA A 205 -10.61 -8.06 7.96
N LEU A 206 -9.39 -7.71 8.38
CA LEU A 206 -8.18 -8.05 7.63
C LEU A 206 -7.97 -9.56 7.52
N THR A 207 -8.10 -10.30 8.63
CA THR A 207 -7.91 -11.76 8.62
C THR A 207 -9.04 -12.52 7.92
N SER A 208 -10.19 -11.87 7.67
CA SER A 208 -11.27 -12.42 6.85
C SER A 208 -11.05 -12.28 5.34
N ALA A 209 -9.95 -11.63 4.91
CA ALA A 209 -9.65 -11.43 3.50
C ALA A 209 -9.46 -12.78 2.78
N GLN A 210 -10.43 -13.18 1.98
CA GLN A 210 -10.40 -14.37 1.15
C GLN A 210 -10.98 -14.03 -0.23
N PHE A 211 -10.22 -14.35 -1.27
CA PHE A 211 -10.55 -14.04 -2.65
C PHE A 211 -10.69 -15.35 -3.41
N ARG A 212 -11.92 -15.84 -3.56
CA ARG A 212 -12.26 -17.01 -4.36
C ARG A 212 -13.35 -16.59 -5.33
N GLU A 213 -13.02 -16.58 -6.60
CA GLU A 213 -14.02 -16.55 -7.66
C GLU A 213 -13.75 -17.72 -8.61
N GLU A 214 -14.77 -18.54 -8.85
CA GLU A 214 -14.70 -19.60 -9.85
C GLU A 214 -14.55 -18.94 -11.24
N GLY A 215 -13.46 -19.27 -11.93
CA GLY A 215 -13.17 -18.74 -13.27
C GLY A 215 -12.32 -17.48 -13.32
N ASP A 216 -11.67 -17.08 -12.22
CA ASP A 216 -10.86 -15.86 -12.16
C ASP A 216 -9.48 -16.01 -12.83
N GLU A 217 -9.45 -15.97 -14.15
CA GLU A 217 -8.22 -15.78 -14.92
C GLU A 217 -7.75 -14.31 -14.92
N GLY A 218 -8.59 -13.36 -14.44
CA GLY A 218 -8.33 -11.93 -14.54
C GLY A 218 -7.15 -11.49 -13.70
N VAL A 219 -7.07 -11.94 -12.43
CA VAL A 219 -6.00 -11.58 -11.51
C VAL A 219 -4.60 -11.99 -12.00
N GLU A 220 -4.48 -13.09 -12.74
CA GLU A 220 -3.21 -13.55 -13.32
C GLU A 220 -2.75 -12.68 -14.49
N LYS A 221 -3.69 -11.99 -15.17
CA LYS A 221 -3.37 -11.06 -16.27
C LYS A 221 -2.83 -9.73 -15.80
N VAL A 222 -3.02 -9.38 -14.51
CA VAL A 222 -2.47 -8.16 -13.93
C VAL A 222 -0.99 -8.36 -13.64
N PRO A 223 -0.10 -7.64 -14.31
CA PRO A 223 1.33 -7.67 -14.01
C PRO A 223 1.58 -7.19 -12.58
N ARG A 224 2.55 -7.81 -11.90
CA ARG A 224 2.87 -7.50 -10.51
C ARG A 224 4.35 -7.16 -10.34
N VAL A 225 4.62 -6.14 -9.54
CA VAL A 225 5.97 -5.80 -9.06
C VAL A 225 5.97 -5.86 -7.55
N TYR A 226 7.02 -6.43 -6.96
CA TYR A 226 7.24 -6.40 -5.52
C TYR A 226 8.44 -5.51 -5.20
N ILE A 227 8.28 -4.54 -4.30
CA ILE A 227 9.38 -3.72 -3.75
C ILE A 227 9.64 -4.24 -2.35
N ARG A 228 10.72 -4.98 -2.21
CA ARG A 228 11.17 -5.61 -0.97
C ARG A 228 11.94 -4.62 -0.10
N THR A 229 11.66 -4.61 1.20
CA THR A 229 12.37 -3.82 2.22
C THR A 229 13.26 -4.73 3.06
N LYS A 230 14.57 -4.44 3.11
CA LYS A 230 15.57 -5.38 3.67
C LYS A 230 15.67 -5.30 5.20
N GLN A 231 15.34 -4.15 5.79
CA GLN A 231 15.43 -3.90 7.24
C GLN A 231 14.03 -3.81 7.89
N ASP A 232 13.05 -4.44 7.28
CA ASP A 232 11.67 -4.49 7.73
C ASP A 232 11.54 -5.34 8.98
N LYS A 233 11.01 -4.75 10.05
CA LYS A 233 10.74 -5.42 11.33
C LYS A 233 9.28 -5.87 11.47
N VAL A 234 8.44 -5.48 10.53
CA VAL A 234 7.00 -5.81 10.49
C VAL A 234 6.74 -6.99 9.59
N VAL A 235 6.96 -6.84 8.27
CA VAL A 235 6.91 -7.94 7.31
C VAL A 235 8.34 -8.41 7.08
N LYS A 236 8.76 -9.38 7.87
CA LYS A 236 10.15 -9.86 7.88
C LYS A 236 10.58 -10.36 6.50
N ALA A 237 11.89 -10.37 6.25
CA ALA A 237 12.46 -10.76 4.96
C ALA A 237 12.00 -12.15 4.51
N GLU A 238 11.87 -13.09 5.45
CA GLU A 238 11.42 -14.46 5.21
C GLU A 238 9.94 -14.50 4.78
N GLN A 239 9.08 -13.64 5.35
CA GLN A 239 7.67 -13.53 4.97
C GLN A 239 7.54 -12.92 3.56
N GLN A 240 8.30 -11.85 3.27
CA GLN A 240 8.33 -11.26 1.93
C GLN A 240 8.78 -12.31 0.89
N GLU A 241 9.84 -13.06 1.17
CA GLU A 241 10.36 -14.10 0.29
C GLU A 241 9.34 -15.24 0.08
N ALA A 242 8.67 -15.69 1.15
CA ALA A 242 7.65 -16.74 1.08
C ALA A 242 6.49 -16.32 0.15
N MET A 243 5.98 -15.08 0.29
CA MET A 243 4.92 -14.56 -0.55
C MET A 243 5.35 -14.38 -2.01
N ILE A 244 6.57 -13.87 -2.26
CA ILE A 244 7.15 -13.73 -3.60
C ILE A 244 7.26 -15.10 -4.26
N LYS A 245 7.74 -16.11 -3.54
CA LYS A 245 7.87 -17.48 -4.06
C LYS A 245 6.53 -18.14 -4.33
N LYS A 246 5.53 -17.87 -3.50
CA LYS A 246 4.19 -18.46 -3.61
C LYS A 246 3.39 -17.90 -4.78
N TRP A 247 3.51 -16.60 -5.05
CA TRP A 247 2.84 -15.93 -6.16
C TRP A 247 3.81 -14.98 -6.89
N PRO A 248 4.71 -15.52 -7.75
CA PRO A 248 5.82 -14.78 -8.31
C PRO A 248 5.37 -13.54 -9.09
N PRO A 249 5.89 -12.33 -8.76
CA PRO A 249 5.66 -11.14 -9.55
C PRO A 249 6.57 -11.13 -10.79
N SER A 250 6.26 -10.28 -11.78
CA SER A 250 7.10 -10.11 -12.98
C SER A 250 8.50 -9.57 -12.63
N THR A 251 8.58 -8.76 -11.59
CA THR A 251 9.83 -8.11 -11.16
C THR A 251 9.85 -7.90 -9.66
N VAL A 252 11.02 -8.09 -9.05
CA VAL A 252 11.30 -7.76 -7.65
C VAL A 252 12.36 -6.67 -7.61
N TYR A 253 12.08 -5.58 -6.92
CA TYR A 253 13.06 -4.55 -6.56
C TYR A 253 13.38 -4.63 -5.08
N GLU A 254 14.55 -4.17 -4.69
CA GLU A 254 14.98 -4.13 -3.29
C GLU A 254 15.25 -2.69 -2.85
N LEU A 255 14.81 -2.36 -1.63
CA LEU A 255 15.19 -1.16 -0.90
C LEU A 255 15.87 -1.55 0.40
N ASP A 256 17.02 -0.94 0.67
CA ASP A 256 17.68 -1.06 1.96
C ASP A 256 17.10 -0.07 2.96
N THR A 257 15.88 -0.38 3.42
CA THR A 257 15.06 0.48 4.25
C THR A 257 14.15 -0.34 5.17
N ASP A 258 13.51 0.35 6.11
CA ASP A 258 12.52 -0.20 7.05
C ASP A 258 11.14 -0.43 6.40
N HIS A 259 10.13 -0.73 7.25
CA HIS A 259 8.75 -0.98 6.82
C HIS A 259 8.09 0.22 6.13
N SER A 260 8.57 1.44 6.37
CA SER A 260 7.92 2.68 5.92
C SER A 260 8.78 3.48 4.92
N PRO A 261 9.07 2.93 3.72
CA PRO A 261 10.00 3.53 2.76
C PRO A 261 9.53 4.89 2.23
N PHE A 262 8.25 5.22 2.32
CA PHE A 262 7.72 6.54 1.97
C PHE A 262 8.17 7.64 2.93
N PHE A 263 8.69 7.30 4.13
CA PHE A 263 9.34 8.22 5.07
C PHE A 263 10.85 8.09 5.07
N SER A 264 11.37 6.86 5.20
CA SER A 264 12.81 6.62 5.34
C SER A 264 13.59 6.79 4.03
N SER A 265 12.97 6.52 2.88
CA SER A 265 13.62 6.56 1.56
C SER A 265 12.70 7.03 0.43
N PRO A 266 12.02 8.18 0.56
CA PRO A 266 10.97 8.60 -0.36
C PRO A 266 11.46 8.77 -1.81
N PHE A 267 12.66 9.30 -2.02
CA PHE A 267 13.22 9.50 -3.36
C PHE A 267 13.55 8.18 -4.05
N LEU A 268 14.09 7.21 -3.31
CA LEU A 268 14.39 5.88 -3.86
C LEU A 268 13.10 5.12 -4.18
N LEU A 269 12.12 5.16 -3.27
CA LEU A 269 10.81 4.56 -3.52
C LEU A 269 10.15 5.19 -4.75
N PHE A 270 10.15 6.51 -4.85
CA PHE A 270 9.62 7.23 -6.02
C PHE A 270 10.30 6.76 -7.31
N GLY A 271 11.64 6.70 -7.33
CA GLY A 271 12.39 6.21 -8.49
C GLY A 271 12.03 4.78 -8.90
N LEU A 272 11.82 3.88 -7.92
CA LEU A 272 11.40 2.50 -8.22
C LEU A 272 9.95 2.42 -8.71
N LEU A 273 9.04 3.25 -8.20
CA LEU A 273 7.66 3.34 -8.70
C LEU A 273 7.63 3.82 -10.16
N LEU A 274 8.47 4.81 -10.52
CA LEU A 274 8.60 5.24 -11.91
C LEU A 274 9.23 4.16 -12.79
N LYS A 275 10.24 3.47 -12.29
CA LYS A 275 10.87 2.35 -13.00
C LYS A 275 9.87 1.22 -13.24
N ALA A 276 9.03 0.89 -12.26
CA ALA A 276 7.94 -0.07 -12.40
C ALA A 276 6.92 0.37 -13.45
N ALA A 277 6.55 1.65 -13.42
CA ALA A 277 5.61 2.24 -14.38
C ALA A 277 6.11 2.25 -15.83
N ALA A 278 7.42 2.21 -16.03
CA ALA A 278 8.05 2.17 -17.35
C ALA A 278 8.21 0.75 -17.91
N LEU A 279 7.81 -0.29 -17.17
CA LEU A 279 7.85 -1.66 -17.70
C LEU A 279 6.83 -1.82 -18.85
N ASP A 280 7.27 -2.47 -19.90
CA ASP A 280 6.39 -2.94 -21.00
C ASP A 280 5.70 -4.23 -20.53
N VAL A 281 4.56 -4.08 -19.88
CA VAL A 281 3.78 -5.17 -19.27
C VAL A 281 2.32 -5.11 -19.71
#